data_22c9824cdfd7a84bc443286467a6f81a
#
_entry.id   22c9824cdfd7a84bc443286467a6f81a
#
_cell.length_a   1.000
_cell.length_b   1.000
_cell.length_c   1.000
_cell.angle_alpha   90.00
_cell.angle_beta   90.00
_cell.angle_gamma   90.00
#
_symmetry.space_group_name_H-M   'P 1'
#
loop_
_entity.id
_entity.type
_entity.pdbx_description
1 polymer ?
#
loop_
_entity_poly.entity_id
_entity_poly.type
_entity_poly.pdbx_seq_one_letter_code
_entity_poly.pdbx_strand_id
1 'polypeptide(L)'
;FPGLSPGQNTDVRQADRPFLEACRPSVNAADGLAMHAYWSNPHFPMDTHPDSGLPLVDDYIRRFPSKPIWITEASNNLGDDWNAKAREYIAFWQALQKRPTIQGVTYFVASAQGDDFKHETWIGRGIARKLGAR
;
A
#
# COMPACT_ATOMS: atom_id res chain seq x y z
N PHE A 1 -4.49 9.13 -11.92
CA PHE A 1 -3.20 9.63 -11.45
C PHE A 1 -2.39 8.45 -10.89
N PRO A 2 -1.10 8.32 -11.22
CA PRO A 2 -0.29 7.15 -10.88
C PRO A 2 -0.06 7.00 -9.38
N GLY A 3 0.19 5.76 -8.94
CA GLY A 3 0.58 5.46 -7.57
C GLY A 3 1.97 6.01 -7.23
N LEU A 4 2.09 6.55 -6.05
CA LEU A 4 3.34 7.09 -5.52
C LEU A 4 3.77 6.25 -4.32
N SER A 5 5.06 5.96 -4.24
CA SER A 5 5.64 5.37 -3.04
C SER A 5 5.60 6.37 -1.89
N PRO A 6 5.18 5.94 -0.70
CA PRO A 6 5.11 6.81 0.46
C PRO A 6 6.50 7.23 0.94
N GLY A 7 6.53 8.39 1.58
CA GLY A 7 7.74 8.92 2.22
C GLY A 7 8.73 9.55 1.26
N GLN A 8 9.78 10.08 1.86
CA GLN A 8 10.91 10.69 1.19
C GLN A 8 12.13 9.79 1.42
N ASN A 9 12.57 9.11 0.38
CA ASN A 9 13.66 8.14 0.49
C ASN A 9 14.96 8.56 -0.17
N THR A 10 14.99 9.74 -0.81
CA THR A 10 16.22 10.35 -1.35
C THR A 10 16.09 11.86 -1.38
N ASP A 11 17.23 12.57 -1.44
CA ASP A 11 17.28 14.04 -1.51
C ASP A 11 16.62 14.63 -2.76
N VAL A 12 16.45 13.82 -3.80
CA VAL A 12 15.87 14.24 -5.08
C VAL A 12 14.38 13.89 -5.21
N ARG A 13 13.81 13.16 -4.27
CA ARG A 13 12.39 12.79 -4.27
C ARG A 13 11.59 13.67 -3.32
N GLN A 14 10.53 14.23 -3.82
CA GLN A 14 9.50 14.78 -2.93
C GLN A 14 8.74 13.63 -2.24
N ALA A 15 8.34 13.88 -0.99
CA ALA A 15 7.39 13.02 -0.33
C ALA A 15 6.07 12.98 -1.15
N ASP A 16 5.41 11.85 -1.15
CA ASP A 16 4.19 11.61 -1.93
C ASP A 16 3.11 12.68 -1.72
N ARG A 17 2.85 13.05 -0.47
CA ARG A 17 1.78 14.02 -0.14
C ARG A 17 2.06 15.44 -0.61
N PRO A 18 3.24 16.04 -0.38
CA PRO A 18 3.60 17.32 -1.00
C PRO A 18 3.55 17.29 -2.53
N PHE A 19 3.97 16.18 -3.14
CA PHE A 19 3.89 16.02 -4.59
C PHE A 19 2.44 15.99 -5.08
N LEU A 20 1.55 15.26 -4.40
CA LEU A 20 0.11 15.24 -4.72
C LEU A 20 -0.51 16.63 -4.62
N GLU A 21 -0.14 17.42 -3.60
CA GLU A 21 -0.62 18.79 -3.47
C GLU A 21 -0.13 19.68 -4.62
N ALA A 22 1.13 19.57 -4.99
CA ALA A 22 1.69 20.29 -6.13
C ALA A 22 1.01 19.90 -7.45
N CYS A 23 0.59 18.65 -7.59
CA CYS A 23 -0.09 18.11 -8.77
C CYS A 23 -1.64 18.12 -8.64
N ARG A 24 -2.21 18.80 -7.64
CA ARG A 24 -3.65 18.78 -7.37
C ARG A 24 -4.55 19.02 -8.59
N PRO A 25 -4.26 19.97 -9.51
CA PRO A 25 -5.07 20.12 -10.72
C PRO A 25 -5.10 18.85 -11.57
N SER A 26 -3.98 18.17 -11.76
CA SER A 26 -3.89 16.92 -12.51
C SER A 26 -4.59 15.76 -11.81
N VAL A 27 -4.47 15.67 -10.48
CA VAL A 27 -5.21 14.69 -9.67
C VAL A 27 -6.71 14.92 -9.80
N ASN A 28 -7.15 16.18 -9.75
CA ASN A 28 -8.56 16.53 -9.90
C ASN A 28 -9.12 16.20 -11.27
N ALA A 29 -8.31 16.34 -12.32
CA ALA A 29 -8.70 16.02 -13.70
C ALA A 29 -8.72 14.51 -13.99
N ALA A 30 -8.00 13.69 -13.22
CA ALA A 30 -7.98 12.24 -13.39
C ALA A 30 -9.28 11.59 -12.89
N ASP A 31 -9.69 10.48 -13.51
CA ASP A 31 -10.87 9.70 -13.09
C ASP A 31 -10.68 9.01 -11.74
N GLY A 32 -9.45 8.72 -11.37
CA GLY A 32 -9.10 8.11 -10.09
C GLY A 32 -7.67 8.36 -9.67
N LEU A 33 -7.34 7.94 -8.47
CA LEU A 33 -6.04 8.09 -7.85
C LEU A 33 -5.48 6.73 -7.48
N ALA A 34 -4.22 6.47 -7.82
CA ALA A 34 -3.50 5.32 -7.31
C ALA A 34 -2.56 5.74 -6.17
N MET A 35 -2.27 4.79 -5.28
CA MET A 35 -1.31 4.97 -4.19
C MET A 35 -0.58 3.67 -3.88
N HIS A 36 0.54 3.76 -3.18
CA HIS A 36 1.22 2.63 -2.58
C HIS A 36 1.08 2.68 -1.06
N ALA A 37 0.83 1.54 -0.44
CA ALA A 37 0.66 1.43 1.01
C ALA A 37 1.54 0.30 1.54
N TYR A 38 2.70 0.68 2.05
CA TYR A 38 3.65 -0.24 2.67
C TYR A 38 3.61 -0.13 4.19
N TRP A 39 4.06 -1.18 4.87
CA TRP A 39 4.29 -1.19 6.32
C TRP A 39 5.45 -2.11 6.68
N SER A 40 5.96 -1.98 7.90
CA SER A 40 7.02 -2.85 8.42
C SER A 40 7.00 -2.86 9.94
N ASN A 41 6.53 -3.94 10.51
CA ASN A 41 6.51 -4.10 11.96
C ASN A 41 7.92 -4.38 12.50
N PRO A 42 8.33 -3.81 13.66
CA PRO A 42 7.54 -2.91 14.51
C PRO A 42 7.70 -1.41 14.22
N HIS A 43 8.54 -1.02 13.24
CA HIS A 43 8.94 0.37 13.05
C HIS A 43 7.86 1.23 12.38
N PHE A 44 7.14 0.66 11.43
CA PHE A 44 6.07 1.30 10.69
C PHE A 44 4.82 0.41 10.69
N PRO A 45 4.13 0.25 11.85
CA PRO A 45 2.98 -0.64 11.95
C PRO A 45 1.87 -0.28 10.97
N MET A 46 1.21 -1.33 10.45
CA MET A 46 0.15 -1.23 9.44
C MET A 46 -1.02 -0.34 9.86
N ASP A 47 -1.34 -0.32 11.14
CA ASP A 47 -2.57 0.24 11.70
C ASP A 47 -2.39 1.52 12.52
N THR A 48 -1.16 1.88 12.90
CA THR A 48 -0.92 2.98 13.83
C THR A 48 0.07 4.05 13.33
N HIS A 49 0.96 3.71 12.40
CA HIS A 49 1.96 4.69 11.95
C HIS A 49 1.38 5.59 10.84
N PRO A 50 1.49 6.94 10.97
CA PRO A 50 0.82 7.89 10.06
C PRO A 50 1.27 7.81 8.59
N ASP A 51 2.48 7.28 8.34
CA ASP A 51 3.06 7.20 7.01
C ASP A 51 3.08 5.77 6.45
N SER A 52 2.28 4.88 7.01
CA SER A 52 2.22 3.48 6.56
C SER A 52 0.81 2.90 6.62
N GLY A 53 0.58 1.83 5.88
CA GLY A 53 -0.62 1.02 5.94
C GLY A 53 -1.94 1.80 5.94
N LEU A 54 -2.81 1.50 6.89
CA LEU A 54 -4.17 2.04 6.95
C LEU A 54 -4.23 3.55 7.26
N PRO A 55 -3.43 4.13 8.18
CA PRO A 55 -3.45 5.58 8.41
C PRO A 55 -3.04 6.38 7.18
N LEU A 56 -2.10 5.89 6.37
CA LEU A 56 -1.74 6.52 5.11
C LEU A 56 -2.90 6.49 4.11
N VAL A 57 -3.60 5.34 4.01
CA VAL A 57 -4.82 5.22 3.17
C VAL A 57 -5.88 6.21 3.61
N ASP A 58 -6.12 6.35 4.91
CA ASP A 58 -7.11 7.29 5.46
C ASP A 58 -6.71 8.75 5.19
N ASP A 59 -5.41 9.07 5.18
CA ASP A 59 -4.92 10.40 4.79
C ASP A 59 -5.22 10.72 3.33
N TYR A 60 -5.01 9.77 2.41
CA TYR A 60 -5.35 9.94 1.00
C TYR A 60 -6.86 10.14 0.79
N ILE A 61 -7.69 9.35 1.46
CA ILE A 61 -9.16 9.50 1.41
C ILE A 61 -9.58 10.90 1.91
N ARG A 62 -9.00 11.37 3.01
CA ARG A 62 -9.31 12.70 3.56
C ARG A 62 -8.93 13.83 2.61
N ARG A 63 -7.80 13.71 1.89
CA ARG A 63 -7.33 14.71 0.92
C ARG A 63 -8.13 14.73 -0.37
N PHE A 64 -8.64 13.57 -0.79
CA PHE A 64 -9.34 13.38 -2.05
C PHE A 64 -10.63 12.57 -1.86
N PRO A 65 -11.60 13.07 -1.07
CA PRO A 65 -12.76 12.28 -0.62
C PRO A 65 -13.70 11.85 -1.75
N SER A 66 -13.67 12.53 -2.89
CA SER A 66 -14.52 12.22 -4.04
C SER A 66 -13.83 11.36 -5.10
N LYS A 67 -12.55 11.01 -4.92
CA LYS A 67 -11.78 10.22 -5.89
C LYS A 67 -11.85 8.74 -5.55
N PRO A 68 -12.21 7.87 -6.52
CA PRO A 68 -11.95 6.45 -6.37
C PRO A 68 -10.43 6.23 -6.28
N ILE A 69 -10.01 5.38 -5.32
CA ILE A 69 -8.61 5.12 -5.01
C ILE A 69 -8.29 3.64 -5.23
N TRP A 70 -7.21 3.37 -5.94
CA TRP A 70 -6.62 2.05 -6.12
C TRP A 70 -5.29 1.98 -5.38
N ILE A 71 -5.12 0.97 -4.54
CA ILE A 71 -3.82 0.68 -3.93
C ILE A 71 -3.10 -0.26 -4.88
N THR A 72 -2.20 0.30 -5.69
CA THR A 72 -1.51 -0.44 -6.75
C THR A 72 -0.29 -1.21 -6.26
N GLU A 73 0.17 -0.93 -5.04
CA GLU A 73 1.16 -1.72 -4.33
C GLU A 73 0.89 -1.68 -2.83
N ALA A 74 0.92 -2.84 -2.18
CA ALA A 74 0.87 -2.96 -0.73
C ALA A 74 1.71 -4.14 -0.28
N SER A 75 2.52 -3.97 0.74
CA SER A 75 3.33 -5.05 1.30
C SER A 75 3.80 -4.76 2.72
N ASN A 76 4.06 -5.83 3.48
CA ASN A 76 4.95 -5.78 4.63
C ASN A 76 6.38 -5.99 4.12
N ASN A 77 7.22 -4.93 4.18
CA ASN A 77 8.59 -4.92 3.64
C ASN A 77 9.57 -5.71 4.50
N LEU A 78 9.20 -6.12 5.70
CA LEU A 78 10.11 -6.78 6.64
C LEU A 78 9.59 -8.14 7.09
N GLY A 79 10.55 -8.91 7.60
CA GLY A 79 10.28 -10.19 8.25
C GLY A 79 10.05 -11.34 7.28
N ASP A 80 10.33 -12.53 7.78
CA ASP A 80 10.27 -13.80 7.05
C ASP A 80 9.14 -14.72 7.54
N ASP A 81 8.31 -14.28 8.48
CA ASP A 81 7.13 -15.03 8.91
C ASP A 81 5.98 -14.86 7.91
N TRP A 82 5.95 -15.76 6.94
CA TRP A 82 4.93 -15.77 5.89
C TRP A 82 3.51 -16.04 6.41
N ASN A 83 3.37 -16.63 7.60
CA ASN A 83 2.07 -16.80 8.23
C ASN A 83 1.59 -15.48 8.86
N ALA A 84 2.50 -14.74 9.50
CA ALA A 84 2.19 -13.41 10.00
C ALA A 84 1.82 -12.47 8.84
N LYS A 85 2.64 -12.43 7.79
CA LYS A 85 2.36 -11.62 6.58
C LYS A 85 0.98 -11.94 5.98
N ALA A 86 0.64 -13.22 5.81
CA ALA A 86 -0.66 -13.60 5.27
C ALA A 86 -1.82 -13.10 6.16
N ARG A 87 -1.69 -13.18 7.49
CA ARG A 87 -2.70 -12.64 8.40
C ARG A 87 -2.83 -11.11 8.28
N GLU A 88 -1.70 -10.40 8.16
CA GLU A 88 -1.70 -8.94 7.96
C GLU A 88 -2.36 -8.55 6.65
N TYR A 89 -2.06 -9.23 5.54
CA TYR A 89 -2.71 -8.96 4.25
C TYR A 89 -4.22 -9.20 4.30
N ILE A 90 -4.68 -10.26 5.00
CA ILE A 90 -6.10 -10.50 5.22
C ILE A 90 -6.72 -9.36 6.05
N ALA A 91 -6.07 -8.97 7.14
CA ALA A 91 -6.55 -7.90 8.02
C ALA A 91 -6.60 -6.56 7.27
N PHE A 92 -5.56 -6.26 6.47
CA PHE A 92 -5.53 -5.06 5.63
C PHE A 92 -6.70 -5.03 4.64
N TRP A 93 -6.90 -6.14 3.90
CA TRP A 93 -8.04 -6.27 2.98
C TRP A 93 -9.39 -6.07 3.68
N GLN A 94 -9.61 -6.73 4.82
CA GLN A 94 -10.84 -6.58 5.60
C GLN A 94 -11.08 -5.15 6.07
N ALA A 95 -10.01 -4.44 6.43
CA ALA A 95 -10.09 -3.04 6.81
C ALA A 95 -10.40 -2.14 5.60
N LEU A 96 -9.84 -2.43 4.42
CA LEU A 96 -10.11 -1.68 3.18
C LEU A 96 -11.57 -1.82 2.74
N GLN A 97 -12.20 -2.97 2.93
CA GLN A 97 -13.62 -3.18 2.60
C GLN A 97 -14.58 -2.24 3.34
N LYS A 98 -14.14 -1.63 4.45
CA LYS A 98 -14.91 -0.63 5.20
C LYS A 98 -14.74 0.79 4.65
N ARG A 99 -13.98 0.97 3.58
CA ARG A 99 -13.63 2.25 2.96
C ARG A 99 -14.14 2.29 1.51
N PRO A 100 -15.38 2.77 1.29
CA PRO A 100 -16.05 2.68 -0.03
C PRO A 100 -15.29 3.41 -1.15
N THR A 101 -14.42 4.35 -0.80
CA THR A 101 -13.57 5.07 -1.75
C THR A 101 -12.48 4.16 -2.35
N ILE A 102 -12.09 3.09 -1.64
CA ILE A 102 -11.08 2.14 -2.12
C ILE A 102 -11.72 1.14 -3.07
N GLN A 103 -11.20 1.09 -4.30
CA GLN A 103 -11.72 0.24 -5.37
C GLN A 103 -11.03 -1.12 -5.45
N GLY A 104 -9.79 -1.19 -4.99
CA GLY A 104 -9.02 -2.44 -5.01
C GLY A 104 -7.62 -2.28 -4.46
N VAL A 105 -6.98 -3.41 -4.24
CA VAL A 105 -5.58 -3.49 -3.82
C VAL A 105 -4.87 -4.60 -4.59
N THR A 106 -3.64 -4.31 -5.02
CA THR A 106 -2.68 -5.33 -5.47
C THR A 106 -1.52 -5.40 -4.50
N TYR A 107 -1.13 -6.62 -4.16
CA TYR A 107 -0.02 -6.83 -3.24
C TYR A 107 1.30 -7.01 -4.00
N PHE A 108 2.31 -6.37 -3.52
CA PHE A 108 3.66 -6.44 -4.02
C PHE A 108 4.43 -7.54 -3.26
N VAL A 109 5.05 -8.50 -3.89
CA VAL A 109 5.19 -8.77 -5.31
C VAL A 109 5.06 -10.28 -5.57
N ALA A 110 4.53 -10.68 -6.72
CA ALA A 110 4.38 -12.10 -7.05
C ALA A 110 5.74 -12.81 -7.10
N SER A 111 6.70 -12.24 -7.83
CA SER A 111 8.09 -12.74 -7.92
C SER A 111 9.06 -11.59 -8.20
N ALA A 112 10.32 -11.75 -7.79
CA ALA A 112 11.39 -10.81 -8.07
C ALA A 112 12.67 -11.57 -8.43
N GLN A 113 13.51 -10.94 -9.24
CA GLN A 113 14.87 -11.41 -9.50
C GLN A 113 15.83 -10.79 -8.47
N GLY A 114 16.80 -11.58 -8.00
CA GLY A 114 17.74 -11.12 -6.98
C GLY A 114 17.18 -11.10 -5.58
N ASP A 115 17.87 -10.44 -4.67
CA ASP A 115 17.57 -10.44 -3.24
C ASP A 115 16.77 -9.25 -2.73
N ASP A 116 16.64 -8.19 -3.53
CA ASP A 116 16.10 -6.91 -3.07
C ASP A 116 14.67 -7.00 -2.53
N PHE A 117 13.83 -7.85 -3.14
CA PHE A 117 12.43 -8.02 -2.75
C PHE A 117 12.09 -9.43 -2.27
N LYS A 118 13.08 -10.23 -1.89
CA LYS A 118 12.84 -11.62 -1.47
C LYS A 118 11.90 -11.74 -0.28
N HIS A 119 11.87 -10.74 0.59
CA HIS A 119 10.96 -10.67 1.74
C HIS A 119 9.52 -10.37 1.36
N GLU A 120 9.27 -9.97 0.12
CA GLU A 120 7.97 -9.56 -0.39
C GLU A 120 7.41 -10.52 -1.43
N THR A 121 8.22 -11.46 -1.94
CA THR A 121 7.79 -12.42 -2.99
C THR A 121 6.78 -13.44 -2.48
N TRP A 122 5.73 -13.69 -3.27
CA TRP A 122 4.63 -14.59 -2.91
C TRP A 122 4.77 -16.01 -3.45
N ILE A 123 5.39 -16.17 -4.65
CA ILE A 123 5.59 -17.47 -5.28
C ILE A 123 6.45 -18.36 -4.38
N GLY A 124 5.95 -19.59 -4.14
CA GLY A 124 6.62 -20.56 -3.26
C GLY A 124 6.36 -20.37 -1.76
N ARG A 125 5.65 -19.30 -1.34
CA ARG A 125 5.40 -19.00 0.09
C ARG A 125 4.01 -19.38 0.59
N GLY A 126 3.12 -19.81 -0.29
CA GLY A 126 1.76 -20.23 0.07
C GLY A 126 0.82 -19.09 0.50
N ILE A 127 1.23 -17.81 0.36
CA ILE A 127 0.43 -16.65 0.75
C ILE A 127 -0.87 -16.61 -0.05
N ALA A 128 -0.81 -16.75 -1.37
CA ALA A 128 -1.98 -16.70 -2.23
C ALA A 128 -3.04 -17.75 -1.84
N ARG A 129 -2.60 -18.97 -1.47
CA ARG A 129 -3.51 -20.02 -0.98
C ARG A 129 -4.18 -19.60 0.33
N LYS A 130 -3.46 -18.99 1.25
CA LYS A 130 -3.99 -18.54 2.54
C LYS A 130 -4.98 -17.40 2.39
N LEU A 131 -4.76 -16.49 1.44
CA LEU A 131 -5.70 -15.42 1.12
C LEU A 131 -6.96 -15.95 0.43
N GLY A 132 -6.85 -16.97 -0.41
CA GLY A 132 -7.98 -17.59 -1.11
C GLY A 132 -8.73 -18.67 -0.32
N ALA A 133 -8.17 -19.15 0.79
CA ALA A 133 -8.83 -20.11 1.67
C ALA A 133 -9.84 -19.39 2.59
N ARG A 134 -11.06 -19.23 2.09
CA ARG A 134 -12.24 -18.84 2.87
C ARG A 134 -13.25 -19.96 2.89
#